data_fe034a2d23b355c6dc1cd44a901f53b9
#
_entry.id   fe034a2d23b355c6dc1cd44a901f53b9
#
_cell.length_a   1.000
_cell.length_b   1.000
_cell.length_c   1.000
_cell.angle_alpha   90.00
_cell.angle_beta   90.00
_cell.angle_gamma   90.00
#
_symmetry.space_group_name_H-M   'P 1'
#
loop_
_entity.id
_entity.type
_entity.pdbx_description
1 polymer ?
#
loop_
_entity_poly.entity_id
_entity_poly.type
_entity_poly.pdbx_seq_one_letter_code
_entity_poly.pdbx_strand_id
1 'polypeptide(L)'
;MVCERPADGGRAIQKAAFVLAEKEWSRTEGDDKLAMGDLMYVVGPDGKTQYVIDSRGYAYRIADPTDKELLKALDTRSRAPQRVSQEWLDTLRTGDPLSIPTVEGTPGQAAGASDSLGEYDKVGMVIKAYDGTRMQYYVVLPGRVARISEFTATLLLNSSDLVAVGQAGEAQQVSPGAVVESTTFMGSKKWPAYKPRTVNDGASATTGRNTVCNVLRSVNAGSGATSLSTWVGTDFPAQLPTGSSSAYVTPGSGQLYRQFKGKETKAGSVFLVTDTGLRYALQSNSDSATDDKGIGTSAKQRQQELTEAKIAQTRLGYEQVDPTPVPAEWSTFLPTGPRLSEAAARQPQGS
;
A
#
# COMPACT_ATOMS: atom_id res chain seq x y z
N MET A 1 -1.32 -1.90 11.97
CA MET A 1 -2.32 -1.71 10.90
C MET A 1 -2.91 -0.32 11.05
N VAL A 2 -3.09 0.42 9.97
CA VAL A 2 -3.69 1.76 9.98
C VAL A 2 -4.84 1.79 9.00
N CYS A 3 -5.98 2.30 9.44
CA CYS A 3 -7.24 2.25 8.71
C CYS A 3 -7.90 3.62 8.60
N GLU A 4 -8.66 3.79 7.53
CA GLU A 4 -9.54 4.93 7.32
C GLU A 4 -10.90 4.47 6.79
N ARG A 5 -11.95 5.17 7.22
CA ARG A 5 -13.31 5.00 6.72
C ARG A 5 -14.07 6.33 6.69
N PRO A 6 -15.14 6.44 5.90
CA PRO A 6 -16.02 7.60 5.96
C PRO A 6 -16.64 7.74 7.35
N ALA A 7 -16.76 9.00 7.81
CA ALA A 7 -17.50 9.38 8.99
C ALA A 7 -18.47 10.51 8.63
N ASP A 8 -19.48 10.74 9.48
CA ASP A 8 -20.45 11.83 9.35
C ASP A 8 -21.09 11.92 7.95
N GLY A 9 -21.54 10.78 7.44
CA GLY A 9 -22.13 10.70 6.10
C GLY A 9 -21.16 10.96 4.96
N GLY A 10 -19.86 10.67 5.17
CA GLY A 10 -18.79 10.82 4.17
C GLY A 10 -18.14 12.21 4.14
N ARG A 11 -18.52 13.12 5.05
CA ARG A 11 -17.93 14.47 5.13
C ARG A 11 -16.57 14.48 5.80
N ALA A 12 -16.37 13.59 6.76
CA ALA A 12 -15.11 13.42 7.48
C ALA A 12 -14.49 12.03 7.24
N ILE A 13 -13.24 11.87 7.61
CA ILE A 13 -12.52 10.60 7.61
C ILE A 13 -12.25 10.21 9.05
N GLN A 14 -12.72 9.04 9.46
CA GLN A 14 -12.33 8.42 10.72
C GLN A 14 -11.05 7.63 10.49
N LYS A 15 -9.99 7.99 11.24
CA LYS A 15 -8.68 7.34 11.23
C LYS A 15 -8.56 6.42 12.44
N ALA A 16 -7.91 5.28 12.27
CA ALA A 16 -7.65 4.37 13.39
C ALA A 16 -6.35 3.59 13.21
N ALA A 17 -5.64 3.38 14.32
CA ALA A 17 -4.48 2.50 14.38
C ALA A 17 -4.83 1.22 15.14
N PHE A 18 -4.27 0.09 14.71
CA PHE A 18 -4.45 -1.22 15.35
C PHE A 18 -3.08 -1.85 15.58
N VAL A 19 -2.73 -2.05 16.85
CA VAL A 19 -1.54 -2.79 17.29
C VAL A 19 -2.03 -4.13 17.81
N LEU A 20 -1.92 -5.15 16.95
CA LEU A 20 -2.46 -6.46 17.20
C LEU A 20 -1.36 -7.42 17.68
N ALA A 21 -1.58 -8.06 18.82
CA ALA A 21 -0.74 -9.16 19.28
C ALA A 21 -0.96 -10.40 18.39
N GLU A 22 -0.03 -11.34 18.42
CA GLU A 22 -0.05 -12.56 17.60
C GLU A 22 -1.38 -13.33 17.70
N LYS A 23 -1.96 -13.41 18.88
CA LYS A 23 -3.27 -14.07 19.12
C LYS A 23 -4.44 -13.45 18.32
N GLU A 24 -4.29 -12.21 17.83
CA GLU A 24 -5.29 -11.50 17.03
C GLU A 24 -4.86 -11.31 15.56
N TRP A 25 -3.78 -11.96 15.14
CA TRP A 25 -3.28 -11.86 13.77
C TRP A 25 -4.34 -12.19 12.71
N SER A 26 -5.23 -13.12 13.01
CA SER A 26 -6.33 -13.51 12.11
C SER A 26 -7.22 -12.34 11.68
N ARG A 27 -7.28 -11.25 12.46
CA ARG A 27 -8.03 -10.02 12.10
C ARG A 27 -7.48 -9.29 10.88
N THR A 28 -6.25 -9.60 10.48
CA THR A 28 -5.61 -9.01 9.28
C THR A 28 -5.62 -9.96 8.08
N GLU A 29 -6.21 -11.12 8.23
CA GLU A 29 -6.31 -12.17 7.23
C GLU A 29 -7.79 -12.34 6.80
N GLY A 30 -8.08 -13.41 6.05
CA GLY A 30 -9.43 -13.75 5.60
C GLY A 30 -9.85 -12.99 4.34
N ASP A 31 -11.16 -12.93 4.12
CA ASP A 31 -11.77 -12.41 2.88
C ASP A 31 -11.60 -10.90 2.68
N ASP A 32 -11.32 -10.17 3.74
CA ASP A 32 -11.10 -8.73 3.68
C ASP A 32 -9.66 -8.35 3.32
N LYS A 33 -8.70 -9.28 3.45
CA LYS A 33 -7.35 -9.10 2.94
C LYS A 33 -7.36 -9.20 1.42
N LEU A 34 -6.75 -8.23 0.75
CA LEU A 34 -6.70 -8.23 -0.70
C LEU A 34 -5.91 -9.42 -1.23
N ALA A 35 -6.51 -10.16 -2.15
CA ALA A 35 -5.85 -11.18 -2.95
C ALA A 35 -5.04 -10.56 -4.09
N MET A 36 -4.20 -11.38 -4.75
CA MET A 36 -3.51 -10.95 -5.96
C MET A 36 -4.53 -10.58 -7.05
N GLY A 37 -4.36 -9.39 -7.63
CA GLY A 37 -5.30 -8.82 -8.60
C GLY A 37 -6.36 -7.91 -7.98
N ASP A 38 -6.64 -8.04 -6.69
CA ASP A 38 -7.54 -7.10 -6.02
C ASP A 38 -6.91 -5.71 -5.89
N LEU A 39 -7.74 -4.70 -6.09
CA LEU A 39 -7.38 -3.30 -6.00
C LEU A 39 -8.35 -2.53 -5.08
N MET A 40 -7.82 -1.60 -4.31
CA MET A 40 -8.60 -0.53 -3.69
C MET A 40 -8.59 0.70 -4.59
N TYR A 41 -9.75 1.33 -4.78
CA TYR A 41 -9.90 2.58 -5.51
C TYR A 41 -10.12 3.74 -4.55
N VAL A 42 -9.18 4.69 -4.54
CA VAL A 42 -9.17 5.80 -3.58
C VAL A 42 -8.91 7.14 -4.26
N VAL A 43 -9.33 8.23 -3.59
CA VAL A 43 -9.03 9.61 -3.97
C VAL A 43 -8.33 10.31 -2.81
N GLY A 44 -7.28 11.05 -3.14
CA GLY A 44 -6.49 11.80 -2.18
C GLY A 44 -7.23 12.99 -1.55
N PRO A 45 -6.57 13.72 -0.63
CA PRO A 45 -7.17 14.82 0.11
C PRO A 45 -7.60 16.00 -0.77
N ASP A 46 -6.98 16.15 -1.94
CA ASP A 46 -7.34 17.17 -2.95
C ASP A 46 -8.69 16.89 -3.64
N GLY A 47 -9.27 15.70 -3.43
CA GLY A 47 -10.51 15.24 -4.04
C GLY A 47 -10.44 15.03 -5.57
N LYS A 48 -9.24 15.04 -6.15
CA LYS A 48 -8.99 14.96 -7.61
C LYS A 48 -8.04 13.84 -7.99
N THR A 49 -6.91 13.73 -7.28
CA THR A 49 -5.90 12.72 -7.60
C THR A 49 -6.38 11.34 -7.14
N GLN A 50 -6.57 10.45 -8.10
CA GLN A 50 -7.08 9.11 -7.87
C GLN A 50 -5.98 8.08 -7.94
N TYR A 51 -6.13 7.04 -7.15
CA TYR A 51 -5.18 5.94 -7.06
C TYR A 51 -5.91 4.60 -7.03
N VAL A 52 -5.24 3.57 -7.52
CA VAL A 52 -5.54 2.20 -7.16
C VAL A 52 -4.38 1.62 -6.35
N ILE A 53 -4.69 0.77 -5.38
CA ILE A 53 -3.71 0.20 -4.44
C ILE A 53 -3.82 -1.31 -4.50
N ASP A 54 -2.71 -1.98 -4.70
CA ASP A 54 -2.66 -3.45 -4.80
C ASP A 54 -2.53 -4.14 -3.43
N SER A 55 -2.64 -5.45 -3.42
CA SER A 55 -2.54 -6.31 -2.23
C SER A 55 -1.19 -6.22 -1.50
N ARG A 56 -0.17 -5.64 -2.12
CA ARG A 56 1.17 -5.47 -1.56
C ARG A 56 1.43 -4.05 -1.07
N GLY A 57 0.41 -3.18 -1.08
CA GLY A 57 0.50 -1.80 -0.62
C GLY A 57 1.24 -0.87 -1.58
N TYR A 58 1.23 -1.14 -2.89
CA TYR A 58 1.64 -0.16 -3.87
C TYR A 58 0.47 0.72 -4.29
N ALA A 59 0.64 2.03 -4.17
CA ALA A 59 -0.28 3.03 -4.69
C ALA A 59 0.14 3.46 -6.09
N TYR A 60 -0.75 3.28 -7.04
CA TYR A 60 -0.58 3.64 -8.44
C TYR A 60 -1.49 4.81 -8.77
N ARG A 61 -0.92 5.96 -9.09
CA ARG A 61 -1.70 7.12 -9.52
C ARG A 61 -2.33 6.86 -10.89
N ILE A 62 -3.62 7.12 -11.04
CA ILE A 62 -4.30 7.12 -12.33
C ILE A 62 -3.87 8.40 -13.06
N ALA A 63 -3.22 8.26 -14.23
CA ALA A 63 -2.65 9.38 -14.96
C ALA A 63 -3.73 10.36 -15.44
N ASP A 64 -4.81 9.84 -15.98
CA ASP A 64 -6.01 10.58 -16.36
C ASP A 64 -7.26 9.93 -15.76
N PRO A 65 -7.83 10.55 -14.70
CA PRO A 65 -9.06 10.03 -14.08
C PRO A 65 -10.33 10.20 -14.92
N THR A 66 -10.23 10.81 -16.11
CA THR A 66 -11.34 10.93 -17.08
C THR A 66 -11.25 9.88 -18.20
N ASP A 67 -10.15 9.15 -18.29
CA ASP A 67 -9.96 8.07 -19.27
C ASP A 67 -10.89 6.88 -18.98
N LYS A 68 -11.97 6.78 -19.76
CA LYS A 68 -13.00 5.74 -19.60
C LYS A 68 -12.50 4.33 -19.86
N GLU A 69 -11.50 4.17 -20.71
CA GLU A 69 -10.90 2.89 -21.07
C GLU A 69 -10.03 2.37 -19.93
N LEU A 70 -9.19 3.24 -19.40
CA LEU A 70 -8.39 2.95 -18.21
C LEU A 70 -9.28 2.60 -17.00
N LEU A 71 -10.30 3.43 -16.72
CA LEU A 71 -11.23 3.17 -15.62
C LEU A 71 -12.00 1.86 -15.81
N LYS A 72 -12.37 1.50 -17.06
CA LYS A 72 -12.99 0.21 -17.38
C LYS A 72 -12.02 -0.94 -17.14
N ALA A 73 -10.78 -0.81 -17.61
CA ALA A 73 -9.75 -1.83 -17.44
C ALA A 73 -9.41 -2.08 -15.95
N LEU A 74 -9.48 -1.04 -15.11
CA LEU A 74 -9.24 -1.11 -13.66
C LEU A 74 -10.48 -1.58 -12.85
N ASP A 75 -11.61 -1.87 -13.48
CA ASP A 75 -12.89 -2.20 -12.82
C ASP A 75 -13.37 -1.09 -11.85
N THR A 76 -13.12 0.17 -12.21
CA THR A 76 -13.49 1.35 -11.38
C THR A 76 -14.64 2.17 -11.96
N ARG A 77 -15.05 1.91 -13.22
CA ARG A 77 -15.99 2.76 -13.99
C ARG A 77 -17.34 2.98 -13.29
N SER A 78 -17.85 1.98 -12.57
CA SER A 78 -19.14 2.03 -11.85
C SER A 78 -18.99 2.26 -10.35
N ARG A 79 -17.80 2.59 -9.88
CA ARG A 79 -17.47 2.76 -8.46
C ARG A 79 -17.04 4.18 -8.15
N ALA A 80 -17.31 4.63 -6.94
CA ALA A 80 -16.75 5.87 -6.44
C ALA A 80 -15.44 5.61 -5.69
N PRO A 81 -14.42 6.48 -5.86
CA PRO A 81 -13.19 6.35 -5.10
C PRO A 81 -13.42 6.67 -3.61
N GLN A 82 -12.85 5.87 -2.74
CA GLN A 82 -12.85 6.12 -1.29
C GLN A 82 -11.94 7.31 -0.97
N ARG A 83 -12.46 8.33 -0.28
CA ARG A 83 -11.64 9.46 0.16
C ARG A 83 -10.69 9.02 1.28
N VAL A 84 -9.39 9.36 1.13
CA VAL A 84 -8.35 9.05 2.11
C VAL A 84 -7.49 10.28 2.39
N SER A 85 -6.79 10.27 3.54
CA SER A 85 -5.87 11.34 3.90
C SER A 85 -4.48 11.15 3.29
N GLN A 86 -3.68 12.23 3.28
CA GLN A 86 -2.30 12.16 2.83
C GLN A 86 -1.47 11.27 3.76
N GLU A 87 -1.67 11.37 5.06
CA GLU A 87 -0.96 10.58 6.06
C GLU A 87 -1.16 9.07 5.83
N TRP A 88 -2.36 8.66 5.41
CA TRP A 88 -2.62 7.27 5.08
C TRP A 88 -1.92 6.85 3.79
N LEU A 89 -1.93 7.71 2.75
CA LEU A 89 -1.21 7.47 1.50
C LEU A 89 0.30 7.35 1.73
N ASP A 90 0.86 8.13 2.65
CA ASP A 90 2.29 8.11 2.98
C ASP A 90 2.75 6.80 3.63
N THR A 91 1.82 5.98 4.13
CA THR A 91 2.14 4.62 4.62
C THR A 91 2.32 3.59 3.51
N LEU A 92 2.00 3.93 2.27
CA LEU A 92 2.05 3.06 1.10
C LEU A 92 3.37 3.19 0.34
N ARG A 93 3.61 2.24 -0.54
CA ARG A 93 4.72 2.28 -1.50
C ARG A 93 4.25 2.93 -2.80
N THR A 94 5.11 3.67 -3.45
CA THR A 94 4.76 4.31 -4.73
C THR A 94 5.06 3.38 -5.90
N GLY A 95 4.04 3.14 -6.74
CA GLY A 95 4.16 2.51 -8.05
C GLY A 95 4.23 3.55 -9.17
N ASP A 96 4.46 3.10 -10.39
CA ASP A 96 4.43 3.99 -11.56
C ASP A 96 2.98 4.39 -11.91
N PRO A 97 2.76 5.62 -12.43
CA PRO A 97 1.43 6.04 -12.87
C PRO A 97 0.84 5.09 -13.91
N LEU A 98 -0.47 4.87 -13.83
CA LEU A 98 -1.20 4.01 -14.76
C LEU A 98 -1.78 4.82 -15.92
N SER A 99 -1.58 4.32 -17.11
CA SER A 99 -2.18 4.79 -18.35
C SER A 99 -2.35 3.62 -19.31
N ILE A 100 -3.21 3.77 -20.31
CA ILE A 100 -3.26 2.81 -21.42
C ILE A 100 -1.92 2.86 -22.16
N PRO A 101 -1.20 1.73 -22.33
CA PRO A 101 0.07 1.72 -23.02
C PRO A 101 -0.11 1.82 -24.53
N THR A 102 0.71 2.62 -25.19
CA THR A 102 0.74 2.75 -26.65
C THR A 102 1.62 1.64 -27.24
N VAL A 103 1.14 0.97 -28.27
CA VAL A 103 1.86 -0.06 -29.03
C VAL A 103 2.59 0.59 -30.20
N GLU A 104 3.82 0.18 -30.46
CA GLU A 104 4.59 0.62 -31.62
C GLU A 104 3.97 0.08 -32.92
N GLY A 105 4.04 0.86 -33.99
CA GLY A 105 3.52 0.49 -35.31
C GLY A 105 2.02 0.80 -35.47
N THR A 106 1.41 0.28 -36.54
CA THR A 106 0.00 0.52 -36.84
C THR A 106 -0.82 -0.70 -36.41
N PRO A 107 -1.71 -0.57 -35.43
CA PRO A 107 -2.53 -1.69 -34.97
C PRO A 107 -3.32 -2.36 -36.08
N GLY A 108 -3.36 -3.69 -36.08
CA GLY A 108 -4.05 -4.52 -37.05
C GLY A 108 -3.28 -4.81 -38.34
N GLN A 109 -2.17 -4.12 -38.61
CA GLN A 109 -1.30 -4.46 -39.75
C GLN A 109 -0.48 -5.73 -39.45
N ALA A 110 -0.05 -6.44 -40.51
CA ALA A 110 0.85 -7.58 -40.36
C ALA A 110 2.12 -7.19 -39.60
N ALA A 111 2.44 -7.94 -38.57
CA ALA A 111 3.57 -7.63 -37.69
C ALA A 111 4.90 -8.21 -38.24
N GLY A 112 4.86 -9.32 -38.98
CA GLY A 112 6.05 -10.05 -39.38
C GLY A 112 6.84 -10.61 -38.18
N ALA A 113 6.16 -10.92 -37.09
CA ALA A 113 6.77 -11.38 -35.84
C ALA A 113 7.00 -12.89 -35.82
N SER A 114 6.07 -13.68 -36.39
CA SER A 114 6.18 -15.14 -36.49
C SER A 114 5.16 -15.73 -37.44
N ASP A 115 5.62 -16.45 -38.44
CA ASP A 115 4.74 -17.17 -39.39
C ASP A 115 3.82 -18.20 -38.68
N SER A 116 4.28 -18.72 -37.53
CA SER A 116 3.52 -19.68 -36.74
C SER A 116 2.28 -19.09 -36.06
N LEU A 117 2.14 -17.76 -36.00
CA LEU A 117 0.96 -17.07 -35.48
C LEU A 117 -0.15 -16.96 -36.51
N GLY A 118 0.14 -17.09 -37.81
CA GLY A 118 -0.86 -17.01 -38.90
C GLY A 118 -1.68 -15.72 -38.84
N GLU A 119 -3.00 -15.84 -38.76
CA GLU A 119 -3.92 -14.69 -38.69
C GLU A 119 -3.75 -13.79 -37.47
N TYR A 120 -3.07 -14.28 -36.41
CA TYR A 120 -2.77 -13.51 -35.18
C TYR A 120 -1.47 -12.73 -35.27
N ASP A 121 -0.71 -12.83 -36.39
CA ASP A 121 0.50 -12.02 -36.58
C ASP A 121 0.18 -10.57 -37.00
N LYS A 122 -0.53 -9.87 -36.11
CA LYS A 122 -0.95 -8.46 -36.27
C LYS A 122 -0.41 -7.59 -35.14
N VAL A 123 0.05 -6.41 -35.49
CA VAL A 123 0.51 -5.41 -34.51
C VAL A 123 -0.61 -5.10 -33.51
N GLY A 124 -0.29 -5.18 -32.23
CA GLY A 124 -1.24 -4.95 -31.13
C GLY A 124 -2.07 -6.18 -30.73
N MET A 125 -1.96 -7.30 -31.44
CA MET A 125 -2.64 -8.54 -31.07
C MET A 125 -2.16 -9.01 -29.70
N VAL A 126 -3.08 -9.19 -28.77
CA VAL A 126 -2.82 -9.78 -27.44
C VAL A 126 -3.09 -11.27 -27.51
N ILE A 127 -2.09 -12.08 -27.27
CA ILE A 127 -2.18 -13.53 -27.30
C ILE A 127 -1.83 -14.13 -25.94
N LYS A 128 -2.30 -15.34 -25.68
CA LYS A 128 -1.96 -16.13 -24.50
C LYS A 128 -1.59 -17.55 -24.87
N ALA A 129 -0.61 -18.11 -24.17
CA ALA A 129 -0.19 -19.49 -24.34
C ALA A 129 0.10 -20.12 -22.97
N TYR A 130 -0.11 -21.43 -22.87
CA TYR A 130 0.18 -22.18 -21.66
C TYR A 130 1.65 -22.64 -21.65
N ASP A 131 2.45 -22.25 -20.66
CA ASP A 131 3.87 -22.58 -20.57
C ASP A 131 4.16 -23.92 -19.87
N GLY A 132 3.13 -24.72 -19.61
CA GLY A 132 3.22 -25.97 -18.88
C GLY A 132 2.87 -25.84 -17.39
N THR A 133 2.91 -24.62 -16.81
CA THR A 133 2.57 -24.35 -15.43
C THR A 133 1.44 -23.33 -15.28
N ARG A 134 1.44 -22.31 -16.14
CA ARG A 134 0.46 -21.22 -16.09
C ARG A 134 0.22 -20.60 -17.46
N MET A 135 -0.85 -19.84 -17.57
CA MET A 135 -1.12 -19.02 -18.75
C MET A 135 -0.20 -17.80 -18.77
N GLN A 136 0.52 -17.60 -19.87
CA GLN A 136 1.35 -16.43 -20.13
C GLN A 136 0.70 -15.55 -21.18
N TYR A 137 0.87 -14.24 -21.04
CA TYR A 137 0.33 -13.25 -21.96
C TYR A 137 1.44 -12.57 -22.75
N TYR A 138 1.13 -12.25 -23.99
CA TYR A 138 2.07 -11.61 -24.91
C TYR A 138 1.33 -10.58 -25.77
N VAL A 139 2.06 -9.61 -26.29
CA VAL A 139 1.62 -8.67 -27.31
C VAL A 139 2.49 -8.84 -28.54
N VAL A 140 1.86 -8.84 -29.71
CA VAL A 140 2.54 -8.89 -30.99
C VAL A 140 2.91 -7.45 -31.38
N LEU A 141 4.19 -7.23 -31.61
CA LEU A 141 4.79 -5.95 -31.99
C LEU A 141 5.44 -6.09 -33.37
N PRO A 142 5.79 -5.00 -34.09
CA PRO A 142 6.49 -5.10 -35.35
C PRO A 142 7.77 -5.94 -35.22
N GLY A 143 7.82 -7.07 -35.95
CA GLY A 143 8.96 -7.98 -36.01
C GLY A 143 9.23 -8.81 -34.75
N ARG A 144 8.38 -8.78 -33.74
CA ARG A 144 8.62 -9.50 -32.48
C ARG A 144 7.36 -9.80 -31.66
N VAL A 145 7.47 -10.80 -30.79
CA VAL A 145 6.47 -11.08 -29.75
C VAL A 145 7.07 -10.72 -28.40
N ALA A 146 6.38 -9.88 -27.62
CA ALA A 146 6.82 -9.43 -26.33
C ALA A 146 5.93 -9.96 -25.20
N ARG A 147 6.54 -10.44 -24.13
CA ARG A 147 5.83 -10.88 -22.93
C ARG A 147 5.25 -9.69 -22.18
N ILE A 148 4.04 -9.87 -21.65
CA ILE A 148 3.34 -8.87 -20.84
C ILE A 148 2.75 -9.51 -19.58
N SER A 149 2.43 -8.67 -18.58
CA SER A 149 1.64 -9.11 -17.44
C SER A 149 0.16 -9.24 -17.83
N GLU A 150 -0.60 -10.02 -17.06
CA GLU A 150 -2.07 -10.10 -17.24
C GLU A 150 -2.73 -8.73 -17.07
N PHE A 151 -2.19 -7.89 -16.15
CA PHE A 151 -2.60 -6.50 -16.00
C PHE A 151 -2.42 -5.70 -17.29
N THR A 152 -1.22 -5.74 -17.87
CA THR A 152 -0.92 -5.05 -19.15
C THR A 152 -1.80 -5.58 -20.29
N ALA A 153 -2.03 -6.88 -20.35
CA ALA A 153 -2.96 -7.48 -21.31
C ALA A 153 -4.37 -6.90 -21.15
N THR A 154 -4.85 -6.75 -19.91
CA THR A 154 -6.17 -6.15 -19.65
C THR A 154 -6.23 -4.68 -20.09
N LEU A 155 -5.19 -3.90 -19.88
CA LEU A 155 -5.12 -2.52 -20.38
C LEU A 155 -5.20 -2.47 -21.91
N LEU A 156 -4.38 -3.24 -22.60
CA LEU A 156 -4.36 -3.31 -24.08
C LEU A 156 -5.69 -3.76 -24.67
N LEU A 157 -6.32 -4.78 -24.10
CA LEU A 157 -7.61 -5.31 -24.55
C LEU A 157 -8.78 -4.34 -24.36
N ASN A 158 -8.61 -3.30 -23.54
CA ASN A 158 -9.61 -2.25 -23.37
C ASN A 158 -9.26 -0.95 -24.14
N SER A 159 -8.14 -0.91 -24.83
CA SER A 159 -7.71 0.26 -25.62
C SER A 159 -8.49 0.39 -26.91
N SER A 160 -9.04 1.57 -27.18
CA SER A 160 -9.67 1.91 -28.46
C SER A 160 -8.67 1.90 -29.62
N ASP A 161 -7.41 2.21 -29.37
CA ASP A 161 -6.34 2.20 -30.37
C ASP A 161 -6.15 0.80 -30.99
N LEU A 162 -6.52 -0.27 -30.25
CA LEU A 162 -6.41 -1.64 -30.69
C LEU A 162 -7.71 -2.22 -31.27
N VAL A 163 -8.74 -1.42 -31.49
CA VAL A 163 -10.00 -1.89 -32.10
C VAL A 163 -9.76 -2.49 -33.49
N ALA A 164 -8.82 -1.92 -34.26
CA ALA A 164 -8.45 -2.42 -35.59
C ALA A 164 -7.85 -3.84 -35.60
N VAL A 165 -7.39 -4.32 -34.43
CA VAL A 165 -6.88 -5.69 -34.28
C VAL A 165 -8.00 -6.73 -34.34
N GLY A 166 -9.26 -6.34 -34.04
CA GLY A 166 -10.43 -7.19 -34.07
C GLY A 166 -10.60 -8.12 -32.88
N GLN A 167 -9.96 -7.80 -31.74
CA GLN A 167 -10.13 -8.55 -30.49
C GLN A 167 -11.29 -7.97 -29.67
N ALA A 168 -12.28 -8.79 -29.34
CA ALA A 168 -13.45 -8.37 -28.55
C ALA A 168 -13.18 -8.32 -27.02
N GLY A 169 -12.04 -7.76 -26.63
CA GLY A 169 -11.65 -7.66 -25.21
C GLY A 169 -11.06 -8.94 -24.61
N GLU A 170 -10.74 -9.95 -25.43
CA GLU A 170 -10.16 -11.23 -24.99
C GLU A 170 -8.85 -11.57 -25.72
N ALA A 171 -7.87 -12.07 -24.95
CA ALA A 171 -6.61 -12.56 -25.52
C ALA A 171 -6.83 -13.85 -26.31
N GLN A 172 -6.28 -13.92 -27.52
CA GLN A 172 -6.38 -15.12 -28.36
C GLN A 172 -5.45 -16.21 -27.83
N GLN A 173 -5.98 -17.43 -27.70
CA GLN A 173 -5.17 -18.56 -27.26
C GLN A 173 -4.45 -19.16 -28.45
N VAL A 174 -3.14 -19.32 -28.31
CA VAL A 174 -2.28 -19.92 -29.33
C VAL A 174 -1.51 -21.11 -28.76
N SER A 175 -0.97 -21.95 -29.65
CA SER A 175 -0.07 -23.03 -29.24
C SER A 175 1.22 -22.45 -28.64
N PRO A 176 1.77 -23.02 -27.55
CA PRO A 176 3.04 -22.57 -26.98
C PRO A 176 4.18 -22.52 -28.00
N GLY A 177 4.21 -23.46 -28.95
CA GLY A 177 5.25 -23.50 -29.99
C GLY A 177 5.11 -22.41 -31.05
N ALA A 178 4.00 -21.68 -31.12
CA ALA A 178 3.83 -20.55 -32.01
C ALA A 178 4.45 -19.25 -31.44
N VAL A 179 4.79 -19.22 -30.16
CA VAL A 179 5.30 -18.04 -29.49
C VAL A 179 6.82 -18.13 -29.36
N VAL A 180 7.51 -17.24 -30.06
CA VAL A 180 8.96 -17.00 -29.85
C VAL A 180 9.11 -15.68 -29.11
N GLU A 181 9.22 -15.77 -27.79
CA GLU A 181 9.39 -14.59 -26.94
C GLU A 181 10.78 -13.96 -27.19
N SER A 182 10.80 -12.65 -27.48
CA SER A 182 12.04 -11.93 -27.73
C SER A 182 12.36 -10.88 -26.67
N THR A 183 11.36 -10.35 -25.98
CA THR A 183 11.50 -9.25 -25.02
C THR A 183 10.29 -9.16 -24.11
N THR A 184 10.33 -8.19 -23.15
CA THR A 184 9.17 -7.80 -22.33
C THR A 184 8.68 -6.43 -22.73
N PHE A 185 7.36 -6.25 -22.81
CA PHE A 185 6.73 -4.96 -23.01
C PHE A 185 6.19 -4.45 -21.68
N MET A 186 6.47 -3.18 -21.34
CA MET A 186 6.17 -2.57 -20.04
C MET A 186 6.83 -3.27 -18.82
N GLY A 187 7.78 -4.16 -19.02
CA GLY A 187 8.43 -4.92 -17.95
C GLY A 187 9.24 -4.08 -16.95
N SER A 188 9.65 -2.86 -17.33
CA SER A 188 10.32 -1.92 -16.43
C SER A 188 9.38 -1.15 -15.51
N LYS A 189 8.06 -1.16 -15.78
CA LYS A 189 7.06 -0.46 -14.98
C LYS A 189 6.75 -1.24 -13.72
N LYS A 190 6.69 -0.53 -12.61
CA LYS A 190 6.21 -1.07 -11.33
C LYS A 190 4.68 -1.09 -11.31
N TRP A 191 4.07 -1.82 -12.24
CA TRP A 191 2.63 -1.99 -12.35
C TRP A 191 2.15 -3.28 -11.67
N PRO A 192 0.85 -3.45 -11.39
CA PRO A 192 0.29 -4.73 -10.96
C PRO A 192 0.58 -5.83 -11.97
N ALA A 193 0.64 -7.08 -11.50
CA ALA A 193 0.94 -8.21 -12.38
C ALA A 193 -0.31 -8.96 -12.86
N TYR A 194 -1.39 -8.94 -12.08
CA TYR A 194 -2.58 -9.75 -12.28
C TYR A 194 -3.75 -8.94 -12.81
N LYS A 195 -4.76 -9.61 -13.38
CA LYS A 195 -6.00 -8.98 -13.84
C LYS A 195 -6.63 -8.17 -12.70
N PRO A 196 -6.92 -6.87 -12.93
CA PRO A 196 -7.44 -6.01 -11.88
C PRO A 196 -8.90 -6.32 -11.54
N ARG A 197 -9.22 -6.29 -10.25
CA ARG A 197 -10.56 -6.36 -9.71
C ARG A 197 -10.67 -5.36 -8.55
N THR A 198 -11.42 -4.31 -8.72
CA THR A 198 -11.65 -3.33 -7.65
C THR A 198 -12.67 -3.88 -6.65
N VAL A 199 -12.33 -3.83 -5.35
CA VAL A 199 -13.11 -4.51 -4.30
C VAL A 199 -13.86 -3.56 -3.37
N ASN A 200 -13.50 -2.26 -3.34
CA ASN A 200 -14.19 -1.25 -2.53
C ASN A 200 -15.10 -0.36 -3.36
N ASP A 201 -16.01 0.32 -2.68
CA ASP A 201 -16.86 1.36 -3.26
C ASP A 201 -17.09 2.47 -2.24
N GLY A 202 -16.52 3.64 -2.50
CA GLY A 202 -16.64 4.83 -1.65
C GLY A 202 -18.03 5.45 -1.60
N ALA A 203 -18.90 5.13 -2.56
CA ALA A 203 -20.28 5.66 -2.59
C ALA A 203 -21.21 5.00 -1.55
N SER A 204 -20.88 3.77 -1.13
CA SER A 204 -21.73 3.02 -0.21
C SER A 204 -21.31 3.23 1.24
N ALA A 205 -21.99 4.14 1.93
CA ALA A 205 -21.72 4.45 3.34
C ALA A 205 -22.20 3.36 4.32
N THR A 206 -23.11 2.48 3.91
CA THR A 206 -23.80 1.55 4.83
C THR A 206 -23.65 0.07 4.48
N THR A 207 -23.37 -0.27 3.24
CA THR A 207 -23.31 -1.66 2.76
C THR A 207 -22.05 -2.00 1.98
N GLY A 208 -21.20 -1.00 1.68
CA GLY A 208 -19.97 -1.18 0.90
C GLY A 208 -18.78 -1.49 1.77
N ARG A 209 -17.79 -2.13 1.17
CA ARG A 209 -16.46 -2.30 1.74
C ARG A 209 -15.72 -0.96 1.60
N ASN A 210 -15.93 -0.07 2.57
CA ASN A 210 -15.40 1.29 2.58
C ASN A 210 -14.44 1.59 3.74
N THR A 211 -14.07 0.57 4.52
CA THR A 211 -12.99 0.64 5.49
C THR A 211 -11.72 0.14 4.84
N VAL A 212 -10.77 1.03 4.56
CA VAL A 212 -9.52 0.72 3.88
C VAL A 212 -8.35 0.73 4.86
N CYS A 213 -7.52 -0.29 4.82
CA CYS A 213 -6.43 -0.45 5.76
C CYS A 213 -5.12 -0.87 5.09
N ASN A 214 -4.01 -0.38 5.64
CA ASN A 214 -2.66 -0.86 5.38
C ASN A 214 -2.16 -1.66 6.58
N VAL A 215 -1.49 -2.77 6.32
CA VAL A 215 -0.91 -3.63 7.35
C VAL A 215 0.61 -3.68 7.15
N LEU A 216 1.35 -3.20 8.13
CA LEU A 216 2.81 -3.33 8.17
C LEU A 216 3.15 -4.75 8.60
N ARG A 217 3.71 -5.54 7.71
CA ARG A 217 4.08 -6.94 7.94
C ARG A 217 5.48 -7.08 8.50
N SER A 218 6.41 -6.35 7.92
CA SER A 218 7.80 -6.33 8.38
C SER A 218 8.53 -5.10 7.88
N VAL A 219 9.65 -4.81 8.52
CA VAL A 219 10.63 -3.79 8.10
C VAL A 219 11.98 -4.48 7.95
N ASN A 220 12.61 -4.30 6.81
CA ASN A 220 13.99 -4.76 6.62
C ASN A 220 14.94 -3.87 7.42
N ALA A 221 15.62 -4.44 8.41
CA ALA A 221 16.48 -3.70 9.33
C ALA A 221 17.67 -3.00 8.66
N GLY A 222 18.13 -3.48 7.50
CA GLY A 222 19.29 -2.91 6.79
C GLY A 222 18.90 -1.79 5.80
N SER A 223 17.71 -1.88 5.20
CA SER A 223 17.29 -0.94 4.15
C SER A 223 16.12 -0.03 4.53
N GLY A 224 15.43 -0.31 5.62
CA GLY A 224 14.19 0.36 6.00
C GLY A 224 13.00 0.00 5.11
N ALA A 225 13.18 -0.90 4.13
CA ALA A 225 12.11 -1.31 3.24
C ALA A 225 11.00 -2.05 3.99
N THR A 226 9.76 -1.65 3.74
CA THR A 226 8.59 -2.26 4.34
C THR A 226 8.03 -3.40 3.51
N SER A 227 7.52 -4.44 4.15
CA SER A 227 6.60 -5.40 3.55
C SER A 227 5.20 -5.09 4.04
N LEU A 228 4.28 -4.93 3.11
CA LEU A 228 2.91 -4.52 3.40
C LEU A 228 1.92 -5.56 2.89
N SER A 229 0.73 -5.52 3.46
CA SER A 229 -0.48 -6.04 2.83
C SER A 229 -1.61 -5.05 3.04
N THR A 230 -2.66 -5.18 2.25
CA THR A 230 -3.81 -4.29 2.29
C THR A 230 -5.07 -5.07 2.62
N TRP A 231 -6.03 -4.38 3.19
CA TRP A 231 -7.23 -4.96 3.73
C TRP A 231 -8.41 -4.01 3.48
N VAL A 232 -9.58 -4.54 3.12
CA VAL A 232 -10.79 -3.76 2.87
C VAL A 232 -11.99 -4.47 3.49
N GLY A 233 -12.61 -3.84 4.46
CA GLY A 233 -13.78 -4.35 5.14
C GLY A 233 -14.97 -3.40 5.13
N THR A 234 -16.06 -3.86 5.71
CA THR A 234 -17.25 -3.03 5.97
C THR A 234 -17.13 -2.25 7.26
N ASP A 235 -16.28 -2.70 8.19
CA ASP A 235 -16.04 -2.07 9.49
C ASP A 235 -14.56 -2.23 9.88
N PHE A 236 -14.14 -1.60 10.96
CA PHE A 236 -12.80 -1.78 11.51
C PHE A 236 -12.57 -3.22 11.99
N PRO A 237 -11.32 -3.73 11.94
CA PRO A 237 -10.99 -5.10 12.33
C PRO A 237 -11.23 -5.38 13.82
N ALA A 238 -11.32 -4.34 14.66
CA ALA A 238 -11.69 -4.41 16.06
C ALA A 238 -12.45 -3.14 16.46
N GLN A 239 -13.28 -3.25 17.48
CA GLN A 239 -13.97 -2.08 18.05
C GLN A 239 -12.95 -1.17 18.73
N LEU A 240 -13.01 0.12 18.40
CA LEU A 240 -12.21 1.12 19.10
C LEU A 240 -12.71 1.28 20.54
N PRO A 241 -11.82 1.56 21.51
CA PRO A 241 -12.21 1.86 22.86
C PRO A 241 -13.20 3.04 22.89
N THR A 242 -14.15 3.00 23.80
CA THR A 242 -15.07 4.12 24.04
C THR A 242 -14.29 5.31 24.62
N GLY A 243 -14.47 6.49 23.99
CA GLY A 243 -13.74 7.70 24.35
C GLY A 243 -13.00 8.32 23.19
N SER A 244 -11.95 9.07 23.46
CA SER A 244 -11.20 9.84 22.45
C SER A 244 -10.06 9.08 21.76
N SER A 245 -9.87 7.78 22.05
CA SER A 245 -8.78 7.02 21.44
C SER A 245 -9.10 6.62 20.01
N SER A 246 -8.24 7.00 19.05
CA SER A 246 -8.26 6.53 17.66
C SER A 246 -7.38 5.29 17.46
N ALA A 247 -6.98 4.60 18.52
CA ALA A 247 -6.13 3.43 18.45
C ALA A 247 -6.67 2.27 19.30
N TYR A 248 -6.60 1.08 18.72
CA TYR A 248 -6.83 -0.18 19.40
C TYR A 248 -5.49 -0.89 19.58
N VAL A 249 -5.23 -1.34 20.80
CA VAL A 249 -4.11 -2.24 21.11
C VAL A 249 -4.70 -3.45 21.78
N THR A 250 -4.26 -4.65 21.42
CA THR A 250 -4.76 -5.90 22.00
C THR A 250 -4.70 -5.80 23.55
N PRO A 251 -5.81 -6.00 24.26
CA PRO A 251 -5.85 -5.87 25.72
C PRO A 251 -4.79 -6.71 26.44
N GLY A 252 -4.12 -6.09 27.41
CA GLY A 252 -3.02 -6.69 28.17
C GLY A 252 -1.73 -6.86 27.35
N SER A 253 -1.61 -6.17 26.23
CA SER A 253 -0.38 -6.13 25.43
C SER A 253 0.11 -4.71 25.23
N GLY A 254 1.33 -4.59 24.72
CA GLY A 254 1.96 -3.35 24.33
C GLY A 254 3.13 -3.62 23.42
N GLN A 255 3.70 -2.57 22.85
CA GLN A 255 4.84 -2.71 21.97
C GLN A 255 5.86 -1.60 22.23
N LEU A 256 7.10 -2.03 22.42
CA LEU A 256 8.25 -1.13 22.39
C LEU A 256 8.72 -1.02 20.94
N TYR A 257 8.76 0.20 20.40
CA TYR A 257 9.16 0.40 19.02
C TYR A 257 10.06 1.63 18.86
N ARG A 258 10.85 1.62 17.79
CA ARG A 258 11.70 2.73 17.38
C ARG A 258 11.11 3.35 16.12
N GLN A 259 10.74 4.61 16.23
CA GLN A 259 10.32 5.41 15.08
C GLN A 259 11.55 5.80 14.26
N PHE A 260 11.55 5.48 12.96
CA PHE A 260 12.65 5.83 12.07
C PHE A 260 12.16 6.53 10.81
N LYS A 261 13.06 7.23 10.12
CA LYS A 261 12.84 7.83 8.80
C LYS A 261 13.87 7.32 7.80
N GLY A 262 13.44 7.08 6.56
CA GLY A 262 14.31 6.64 5.48
C GLY A 262 14.89 5.24 5.70
N LYS A 263 16.22 5.11 5.70
CA LYS A 263 16.92 3.81 5.79
C LYS A 263 17.49 3.53 7.19
N GLU A 264 17.49 4.49 8.07
CA GLU A 264 18.18 4.41 9.38
C GLU A 264 17.29 3.79 10.46
N THR A 265 16.99 2.51 10.33
CA THR A 265 16.11 1.78 11.25
C THR A 265 16.59 1.69 12.69
N LYS A 266 17.89 1.90 12.92
CA LYS A 266 18.52 1.87 14.25
C LYS A 266 18.63 3.25 14.90
N ALA A 267 18.30 4.32 14.17
CA ALA A 267 18.27 5.68 14.67
C ALA A 267 16.82 6.17 14.83
N GLY A 268 16.57 7.05 15.79
CA GLY A 268 15.26 7.64 16.04
C GLY A 268 14.72 7.38 17.44
N SER A 269 13.63 8.04 17.76
CA SER A 269 13.02 8.01 19.10
C SER A 269 12.38 6.66 19.40
N VAL A 270 12.49 6.23 20.65
CA VAL A 270 11.86 5.00 21.14
C VAL A 270 10.55 5.35 21.83
N PHE A 271 9.52 4.59 21.52
CA PHE A 271 8.17 4.73 22.08
C PHE A 271 7.70 3.41 22.67
N LEU A 272 6.91 3.52 23.73
CA LEU A 272 6.09 2.43 24.24
C LEU A 272 4.63 2.73 23.90
N VAL A 273 3.94 1.82 23.21
CA VAL A 273 2.49 1.85 23.09
C VAL A 273 1.89 0.83 24.04
N THR A 274 0.83 1.22 24.75
CA THR A 274 0.13 0.37 25.72
C THR A 274 -1.30 0.10 25.26
N ASP A 275 -2.00 -0.78 25.96
CA ASP A 275 -3.40 -1.12 25.68
C ASP A 275 -4.40 0.03 25.89
N THR A 276 -3.94 1.16 26.45
CA THR A 276 -4.71 2.42 26.44
C THR A 276 -4.80 3.06 25.04
N GLY A 277 -4.06 2.55 24.05
CA GLY A 277 -4.02 3.11 22.69
C GLY A 277 -3.12 4.33 22.55
N LEU A 278 -2.37 4.71 23.59
CA LEU A 278 -1.46 5.86 23.56
C LEU A 278 -0.01 5.41 23.35
N ARG A 279 0.75 6.19 22.58
CA ARG A 279 2.19 6.06 22.48
C ARG A 279 2.88 7.01 23.45
N TYR A 280 3.86 6.53 24.17
CA TYR A 280 4.64 7.26 25.14
C TYR A 280 6.10 7.34 24.69
N ALA A 281 6.63 8.54 24.53
CA ALA A 281 8.03 8.72 24.21
C ALA A 281 8.90 8.36 25.42
N LEU A 282 9.89 7.48 25.22
CA LEU A 282 10.93 7.16 26.18
C LEU A 282 12.06 8.19 26.02
N GLN A 283 12.04 9.24 26.85
CA GLN A 283 13.03 10.32 26.79
C GLN A 283 13.62 10.59 28.17
N SER A 284 14.80 11.14 28.14
CA SER A 284 15.43 11.71 29.33
C SER A 284 15.03 13.17 29.60
N ASN A 285 15.68 13.73 30.61
CA ASN A 285 15.39 15.01 31.22
C ASN A 285 15.71 16.28 30.42
N SER A 286 15.96 16.25 29.13
CA SER A 286 16.26 17.48 28.38
C SER A 286 15.00 18.14 27.83
N ASP A 287 14.78 19.37 28.26
CA ASP A 287 13.62 20.25 28.02
C ASP A 287 13.39 20.68 26.54
N SER A 288 14.03 20.08 25.57
CA SER A 288 14.04 20.61 24.20
C SER A 288 13.85 19.59 23.11
N ALA A 289 12.76 18.81 23.14
CA ALA A 289 12.42 17.99 22.00
C ALA A 289 10.97 18.23 21.56
N THR A 290 10.81 19.14 20.63
CA THR A 290 9.67 19.15 19.71
C THR A 290 9.80 17.94 18.79
N ASP A 291 8.69 17.27 18.48
CA ASP A 291 8.58 16.06 17.64
C ASP A 291 9.27 16.15 16.25
N ASP A 292 9.78 17.33 15.87
CA ASP A 292 10.29 17.65 14.52
C ASP A 292 11.84 17.73 14.43
N LYS A 293 12.60 17.47 15.50
CA LYS A 293 14.06 17.60 15.46
C LYS A 293 14.80 16.29 15.15
N GLY A 294 14.58 15.76 13.95
CA GLY A 294 15.45 14.73 13.38
C GLY A 294 16.56 15.25 12.48
N ILE A 295 16.59 16.56 12.18
CA ILE A 295 17.55 17.15 11.23
C ILE A 295 18.40 18.19 12.00
N GLY A 296 19.67 17.85 12.29
CA GLY A 296 20.65 18.80 12.84
C GLY A 296 21.20 18.51 14.24
N THR A 297 20.82 17.40 14.89
CA THR A 297 21.40 16.99 16.18
C THR A 297 22.85 16.51 16.03
N SER A 298 23.75 16.98 16.89
CA SER A 298 25.14 16.54 16.90
C SER A 298 25.26 15.05 17.27
N ALA A 299 26.33 14.38 16.86
CA ALA A 299 26.59 12.97 17.21
C ALA A 299 26.58 12.72 18.73
N LYS A 300 27.02 13.70 19.51
CA LYS A 300 26.98 13.65 21.01
C LYS A 300 25.55 13.67 21.53
N GLN A 301 24.69 14.51 20.99
CA GLN A 301 23.29 14.58 21.42
C GLN A 301 22.53 13.28 21.06
N ARG A 302 22.78 12.72 19.88
CA ARG A 302 22.21 11.40 19.51
C ARG A 302 22.68 10.28 20.44
N GLN A 303 23.96 10.28 20.83
CA GLN A 303 24.50 9.28 21.76
C GLN A 303 23.92 9.43 23.16
N GLN A 304 23.71 10.66 23.64
CA GLN A 304 23.01 10.94 24.91
C GLN A 304 21.56 10.45 24.86
N GLU A 305 20.79 10.79 23.84
CA GLU A 305 19.39 10.36 23.69
C GLU A 305 19.24 8.83 23.66
N LEU A 306 20.15 8.13 22.99
CA LEU A 306 20.18 6.65 22.97
C LEU A 306 20.48 6.06 24.35
N THR A 307 21.41 6.65 25.09
CA THR A 307 21.78 6.20 26.45
C THR A 307 20.61 6.40 27.42
N GLU A 308 19.92 7.49 27.32
CA GLU A 308 18.82 7.87 28.16
C GLU A 308 17.54 7.11 27.89
N ALA A 309 17.24 6.87 26.62
CA ALA A 309 16.16 5.96 26.22
C ALA A 309 16.40 4.54 26.78
N LYS A 310 17.66 4.08 26.78
CA LYS A 310 18.03 2.80 27.36
C LYS A 310 17.85 2.75 28.89
N ILE A 311 18.15 3.83 29.60
CA ILE A 311 17.91 3.94 31.03
C ILE A 311 16.41 3.88 31.36
N ALA A 312 15.59 4.61 30.60
CA ALA A 312 14.13 4.57 30.78
C ALA A 312 13.57 3.17 30.46
N GLN A 313 14.07 2.52 29.41
CA GLN A 313 13.71 1.15 29.02
C GLN A 313 14.04 0.16 30.17
N THR A 314 15.23 0.24 30.76
CA THR A 314 15.65 -0.60 31.89
C THR A 314 14.74 -0.40 33.09
N ARG A 315 14.42 0.85 33.44
CA ARG A 315 13.55 1.19 34.58
C ARG A 315 12.11 0.67 34.40
N LEU A 316 11.66 0.57 33.17
CA LEU A 316 10.34 0.00 32.82
C LEU A 316 10.34 -1.53 32.72
N GLY A 317 11.47 -2.20 32.93
CA GLY A 317 11.59 -3.64 32.85
C GLY A 317 11.74 -4.20 31.44
N TYR A 318 12.01 -3.35 30.45
CA TYR A 318 12.18 -3.76 29.03
C TYR A 318 13.64 -3.86 28.59
N GLU A 319 14.59 -4.00 29.50
CA GLU A 319 16.04 -3.99 29.23
C GLU A 319 16.46 -4.98 28.13
N GLN A 320 15.82 -6.14 28.07
CA GLN A 320 16.11 -7.22 27.13
C GLN A 320 15.25 -7.18 25.83
N VAL A 321 14.42 -6.16 25.67
CA VAL A 321 13.53 -6.02 24.52
C VAL A 321 14.12 -5.06 23.51
N ASP A 322 14.44 -5.56 22.30
CA ASP A 322 14.85 -4.69 21.20
C ASP A 322 13.63 -3.97 20.60
N PRO A 323 13.67 -2.63 20.50
CA PRO A 323 12.56 -1.87 19.92
C PRO A 323 12.36 -2.24 18.45
N THR A 324 11.14 -2.64 18.09
CA THR A 324 10.76 -2.96 16.71
C THR A 324 10.83 -1.69 15.83
N PRO A 325 11.51 -1.70 14.68
CA PRO A 325 11.54 -0.53 13.82
C PRO A 325 10.15 -0.28 13.19
N VAL A 326 9.65 0.95 13.29
CA VAL A 326 8.36 1.40 12.72
C VAL A 326 8.60 2.71 11.98
N PRO A 327 8.19 2.82 10.69
CA PRO A 327 8.33 4.08 9.95
C PRO A 327 7.54 5.21 10.61
N ALA A 328 8.05 6.43 10.52
CA ALA A 328 7.44 7.60 11.17
C ALA A 328 5.98 7.82 10.70
N GLU A 329 5.71 7.60 9.44
CA GLU A 329 4.39 7.73 8.81
C GLU A 329 3.34 6.82 9.47
N TRP A 330 3.75 5.65 9.96
CA TRP A 330 2.89 4.72 10.70
C TRP A 330 2.70 5.14 12.16
N SER A 331 3.76 5.64 12.78
CA SER A 331 3.74 6.07 14.18
C SER A 331 2.79 7.25 14.43
N THR A 332 2.60 8.13 13.43
CA THR A 332 1.72 9.31 13.56
C THR A 332 0.24 8.96 13.75
N PHE A 333 -0.20 7.75 13.37
CA PHE A 333 -1.56 7.28 13.62
C PHE A 333 -1.84 6.94 15.09
N LEU A 334 -0.79 6.75 15.90
CA LEU A 334 -0.94 6.52 17.33
C LEU A 334 -1.01 7.85 18.08
N PRO A 335 -2.07 8.12 18.85
CA PRO A 335 -2.16 9.33 19.65
C PRO A 335 -1.06 9.36 20.72
N THR A 336 -0.54 10.54 20.97
CA THR A 336 0.59 10.74 21.91
C THR A 336 0.06 10.88 23.33
N GLY A 337 0.59 10.06 24.23
CA GLY A 337 0.40 10.18 25.67
C GLY A 337 1.44 11.09 26.33
N PRO A 338 1.35 11.29 27.64
CA PRO A 338 2.36 12.01 28.42
C PRO A 338 3.76 11.40 28.23
N ARG A 339 4.80 12.22 28.35
CA ARG A 339 6.18 11.73 28.25
C ARG A 339 6.49 10.84 29.47
N LEU A 340 7.11 9.71 29.23
CA LEU A 340 7.66 8.86 30.29
C LEU A 340 9.08 9.33 30.63
N SER A 341 9.20 10.31 31.48
CA SER A 341 10.47 10.76 32.02
C SER A 341 10.39 10.91 33.56
N GLU A 342 11.54 10.84 34.25
CA GLU A 342 11.60 11.06 35.71
C GLU A 342 11.10 12.46 36.11
N ALA A 343 11.39 13.48 35.30
CA ALA A 343 10.93 14.84 35.52
C ALA A 343 9.40 14.95 35.31
N ALA A 344 8.83 14.31 34.31
CA ALA A 344 7.39 14.30 34.12
C ALA A 344 6.64 13.54 35.23
N ALA A 345 7.26 12.47 35.76
CA ALA A 345 6.69 11.71 36.87
C ALA A 345 6.72 12.51 38.21
N ARG A 346 7.60 13.49 38.34
CA ARG A 346 7.70 14.39 39.52
C ARG A 346 6.82 15.63 39.39
N GLN A 347 6.28 15.94 38.23
CA GLN A 347 5.37 17.08 38.09
C GLN A 347 4.01 16.71 38.70
N PRO A 348 3.42 17.57 39.57
CA PRO A 348 2.08 17.35 40.05
C PRO A 348 1.14 17.29 38.81
N GLN A 349 0.40 16.22 38.71
CA GLN A 349 -0.65 16.10 37.70
C GLN A 349 -1.69 17.17 38.01
N GLY A 350 -1.65 18.25 37.26
CA GLY A 350 -2.51 19.41 37.48
C GLY A 350 -3.98 18.99 37.41
N SER A 351 -4.69 19.42 38.43
CA SER A 351 -6.15 19.40 38.56
C SER A 351 -6.85 20.09 37.40
#